data_2f513386fd1e9c38f3506fcea7b8377f
#
_entry.id   2f513386fd1e9c38f3506fcea7b8377f
#
_cell.length_a   1.000
_cell.length_b   1.000
_cell.length_c   1.000
_cell.angle_alpha   90.00
_cell.angle_beta   90.00
_cell.angle_gamma   90.00
#
_symmetry.space_group_name_H-M   'P 1'
#
loop_
_entity.id
_entity.type
_entity.pdbx_description
1 polymer ?
#
loop_
_entity_poly.entity_id
_entity_poly.type
_entity_poly.pdbx_seq_one_letter_code
_entity_poly.pdbx_strand_id
1 'polypeptide(L)'
;MMKKPALETALERGLFASRWLMAPFYVGLVIALAALLVVFFQELFRELPHLLAMTPEDAILMALTLIDLSLAANLLVIVILSGYENFVSKIDTASHEDRPDWMGTVDFSGLKMKLIASIVAISAIALLKAFLKLTEPGIALDQPRLFWLVVVHLSFVVSGVLLALMDWLNSKVKAG
;
A
#
# COMPACT_ATOMS: atom_id res chain seq x y z
N MET A 1 0.99 47.83 -3.21
CA MET A 1 1.55 46.47 -3.09
C MET A 1 2.92 46.56 -2.42
N MET A 2 3.03 46.15 -1.17
CA MET A 2 4.32 46.16 -0.45
C MET A 2 5.21 45.06 -1.04
N LYS A 3 6.42 45.40 -1.51
CA LYS A 3 7.42 44.43 -1.94
C LYS A 3 7.84 43.58 -0.73
N LYS A 4 7.67 42.25 -0.82
CA LYS A 4 8.17 41.33 0.21
C LYS A 4 9.69 41.50 0.37
N PRO A 5 10.22 41.44 1.58
CA PRO A 5 11.67 41.55 1.82
C PRO A 5 12.41 40.39 1.11
N ALA A 6 13.60 40.68 0.59
CA ALA A 6 14.39 39.73 -0.18
C ALA A 6 14.71 38.44 0.60
N LEU A 7 14.88 38.55 1.92
CA LEU A 7 15.12 37.40 2.81
C LEU A 7 13.90 36.45 2.86
N GLU A 8 12.69 37.00 2.96
CA GLU A 8 11.44 36.21 2.94
C GLU A 8 11.29 35.46 1.63
N THR A 9 11.55 36.12 0.49
CA THR A 9 11.49 35.49 -0.83
C THR A 9 12.55 34.36 -1.01
N ALA A 10 13.75 34.54 -0.46
CA ALA A 10 14.80 33.54 -0.48
C ALA A 10 14.45 32.32 0.39
N LEU A 11 13.91 32.57 1.59
CA LEU A 11 13.42 31.49 2.47
C LEU A 11 12.26 30.72 1.84
N GLU A 12 11.26 31.39 1.27
CA GLU A 12 10.14 30.76 0.57
C GLU A 12 10.62 29.87 -0.58
N ARG A 13 11.58 30.33 -1.38
CA ARG A 13 12.17 29.54 -2.46
C ARG A 13 12.94 28.32 -1.95
N GLY A 14 13.73 28.48 -0.87
CA GLY A 14 14.46 27.39 -0.23
C GLY A 14 13.52 26.33 0.32
N LEU A 15 12.47 26.73 1.03
CA LEU A 15 11.43 25.84 1.55
C LEU A 15 10.70 25.13 0.41
N PHE A 16 10.36 25.83 -0.67
CA PHE A 16 9.69 25.22 -1.81
C PHE A 16 10.61 24.23 -2.56
N ALA A 17 11.91 24.54 -2.67
CA ALA A 17 12.89 23.64 -3.27
C ALA A 17 13.16 22.38 -2.41
N SER A 18 13.01 22.48 -1.08
CA SER A 18 13.25 21.34 -0.18
C SER A 18 12.33 20.13 -0.45
N ARG A 19 11.17 20.33 -1.09
CA ARG A 19 10.28 19.23 -1.53
C ARG A 19 10.98 18.20 -2.40
N TRP A 20 11.99 18.61 -3.20
CA TRP A 20 12.78 17.72 -4.04
C TRP A 20 13.65 16.74 -3.25
N LEU A 21 13.88 16.99 -1.96
CA LEU A 21 14.53 16.03 -1.06
C LEU A 21 13.70 14.77 -0.86
N MET A 22 12.40 14.81 -1.17
CA MET A 22 11.54 13.61 -1.15
C MET A 22 11.67 12.73 -2.40
N ALA A 23 12.15 13.26 -3.52
CA ALA A 23 12.26 12.50 -4.77
C ALA A 23 13.11 11.21 -4.64
N PRO A 24 14.28 11.21 -3.98
CA PRO A 24 15.07 9.98 -3.77
C PRO A 24 14.35 8.89 -3.01
N PHE A 25 13.42 9.23 -2.10
CA PHE A 25 12.62 8.25 -1.37
C PHE A 25 11.69 7.48 -2.33
N TYR A 26 11.06 8.18 -3.26
CA TYR A 26 10.19 7.53 -4.25
C TYR A 26 10.99 6.68 -5.24
N VAL A 27 12.20 7.09 -5.61
CA VAL A 27 13.12 6.23 -6.39
C VAL A 27 13.47 4.95 -5.61
N GLY A 28 13.75 5.07 -4.32
CA GLY A 28 13.95 3.89 -3.44
C GLY A 28 12.74 2.95 -3.41
N LEU A 29 11.53 3.50 -3.37
CA LEU A 29 10.29 2.69 -3.43
C LEU A 29 10.09 2.01 -4.79
N VAL A 30 10.54 2.63 -5.91
CA VAL A 30 10.54 1.97 -7.23
C VAL A 30 11.50 0.77 -7.23
N ILE A 31 12.67 0.88 -6.59
CA ILE A 31 13.59 -0.24 -6.42
C ILE A 31 12.95 -1.36 -5.57
N ALA A 32 12.24 -0.99 -4.50
CA ALA A 32 11.50 -1.96 -3.68
C ALA A 32 10.39 -2.66 -4.48
N LEU A 33 9.69 -1.93 -5.36
CA LEU A 33 8.70 -2.51 -6.27
C LEU A 33 9.35 -3.52 -7.23
N ALA A 34 10.51 -3.20 -7.80
CA ALA A 34 11.25 -4.12 -8.65
C ALA A 34 11.72 -5.37 -7.87
N ALA A 35 12.13 -5.21 -6.61
CA ALA A 35 12.46 -6.34 -5.74
C ALA A 35 11.24 -7.24 -5.47
N LEU A 36 10.06 -6.68 -5.21
CA LEU A 36 8.81 -7.45 -5.08
C LEU A 36 8.46 -8.21 -6.36
N LEU A 37 8.68 -7.61 -7.53
CA LEU A 37 8.48 -8.29 -8.81
C LEU A 37 9.41 -9.51 -8.95
N VAL A 38 10.67 -9.39 -8.57
CA VAL A 38 11.62 -10.52 -8.56
C VAL A 38 11.15 -11.61 -7.62
N VAL A 39 10.73 -11.28 -6.39
CA VAL A 39 10.20 -12.26 -5.43
C VAL A 39 8.93 -12.94 -5.95
N PHE A 40 8.04 -12.19 -6.60
CA PHE A 40 6.82 -12.73 -7.23
C PHE A 40 7.16 -13.81 -8.27
N PHE A 41 8.12 -13.54 -9.16
CA PHE A 41 8.54 -14.51 -10.17
C PHE A 41 9.30 -15.70 -9.55
N GLN A 42 10.13 -15.47 -8.53
CA GLN A 42 10.79 -16.56 -7.82
C GLN A 42 9.77 -17.51 -7.20
N GLU A 43 8.73 -16.98 -6.56
CA GLU A 43 7.67 -17.79 -5.97
C GLU A 43 6.89 -18.54 -7.04
N LEU A 44 6.52 -17.89 -8.12
CA LEU A 44 5.81 -18.49 -9.24
C LEU A 44 6.64 -19.61 -9.88
N PHE A 45 7.91 -19.38 -10.21
CA PHE A 45 8.76 -20.38 -10.86
C PHE A 45 9.15 -21.54 -9.93
N ARG A 46 9.19 -21.33 -8.63
CA ARG A 46 9.42 -22.40 -7.66
C ARG A 46 8.27 -23.40 -7.65
N GLU A 47 7.04 -22.94 -7.73
CA GLU A 47 5.84 -23.78 -7.64
C GLU A 47 5.42 -24.37 -9.00
N LEU A 48 5.80 -23.73 -10.11
CA LEU A 48 5.40 -24.13 -11.45
C LEU A 48 5.71 -25.61 -11.80
N PRO A 49 6.89 -26.18 -11.45
CA PRO A 49 7.20 -27.59 -11.73
C PRO A 49 6.33 -28.57 -10.93
N HIS A 50 5.74 -28.14 -9.84
CA HIS A 50 4.96 -28.98 -8.93
C HIS A 50 3.45 -28.90 -9.18
N LEU A 51 2.98 -28.07 -10.14
CA LEU A 51 1.55 -27.82 -10.39
C LEU A 51 0.71 -29.09 -10.57
N LEU A 52 1.24 -30.09 -11.28
CA LEU A 52 0.51 -31.33 -11.56
C LEU A 52 0.45 -32.27 -10.34
N ALA A 53 1.28 -32.07 -9.34
CA ALA A 53 1.35 -32.85 -8.12
C ALA A 53 0.82 -32.12 -6.87
N MET A 54 0.38 -30.87 -7.05
CA MET A 54 -0.14 -30.03 -5.94
C MET A 54 -1.46 -30.57 -5.41
N THR A 55 -1.62 -30.49 -4.10
CA THR A 55 -2.93 -30.63 -3.46
C THR A 55 -3.76 -29.36 -3.68
N PRO A 56 -5.11 -29.43 -3.56
CA PRO A 56 -5.95 -28.22 -3.61
C PRO A 56 -5.53 -27.14 -2.59
N GLU A 57 -5.11 -27.57 -1.41
CA GLU A 57 -4.63 -26.71 -0.32
C GLU A 57 -3.35 -25.97 -0.71
N ASP A 58 -2.37 -26.67 -1.31
CA ASP A 58 -1.11 -26.07 -1.79
C ASP A 58 -1.39 -25.04 -2.89
N ALA A 59 -2.29 -25.36 -3.82
CA ALA A 59 -2.68 -24.45 -4.89
C ALA A 59 -3.32 -23.17 -4.35
N ILE A 60 -4.17 -23.26 -3.32
CA ILE A 60 -4.75 -22.12 -2.63
C ILE A 60 -3.67 -21.30 -1.93
N LEU A 61 -2.74 -21.93 -1.22
CA LEU A 61 -1.64 -21.24 -0.52
C LEU A 61 -0.73 -20.51 -1.50
N MET A 62 -0.40 -21.12 -2.64
CA MET A 62 0.35 -20.47 -3.72
C MET A 62 -0.40 -19.26 -4.25
N ALA A 63 -1.67 -19.40 -4.60
CA ALA A 63 -2.49 -18.31 -5.11
C ALA A 63 -2.57 -17.15 -4.12
N LEU A 64 -2.80 -17.44 -2.82
CA LEU A 64 -2.83 -16.43 -1.75
C LEU A 64 -1.46 -15.74 -1.59
N THR A 65 -0.35 -16.44 -1.81
CA THR A 65 0.99 -15.84 -1.74
C THR A 65 1.22 -14.86 -2.90
N LEU A 66 0.82 -15.22 -4.11
CA LEU A 66 0.92 -14.34 -5.27
C LEU A 66 -0.01 -13.13 -5.16
N ILE A 67 -1.23 -13.31 -4.64
CA ILE A 67 -2.16 -12.21 -4.35
C ILE A 67 -1.57 -11.25 -3.31
N ASP A 68 -0.99 -11.76 -2.24
CA ASP A 68 -0.37 -10.96 -1.18
C ASP A 68 0.76 -10.08 -1.72
N LEU A 69 1.66 -10.65 -2.52
CA LEU A 69 2.73 -9.92 -3.20
C LEU A 69 2.17 -8.85 -4.18
N SER A 70 1.10 -9.18 -4.91
CA SER A 70 0.43 -8.25 -5.82
C SER A 70 -0.22 -7.08 -5.07
N LEU A 71 -0.86 -7.34 -3.92
CA LEU A 71 -1.43 -6.29 -3.09
C LEU A 71 -0.35 -5.38 -2.50
N ALA A 72 0.78 -5.94 -2.05
CA ALA A 72 1.92 -5.16 -1.59
C ALA A 72 2.50 -4.28 -2.71
N ALA A 73 2.62 -4.82 -3.93
CA ALA A 73 3.05 -4.05 -5.10
C ALA A 73 2.07 -2.92 -5.46
N ASN A 74 0.77 -3.18 -5.46
CA ASN A 74 -0.26 -2.17 -5.69
C ASN A 74 -0.20 -1.05 -4.64
N LEU A 75 0.01 -1.41 -3.36
CA LEU A 75 0.21 -0.44 -2.29
C LEU A 75 1.41 0.46 -2.58
N LEU A 76 2.56 -0.11 -2.97
CA LEU A 76 3.75 0.67 -3.34
C LEU A 76 3.49 1.60 -4.52
N VAL A 77 2.83 1.14 -5.58
CA VAL A 77 2.47 1.98 -6.73
C VAL A 77 1.62 3.17 -6.30
N ILE A 78 0.61 2.96 -5.48
CA ILE A 78 -0.25 4.03 -4.95
C ILE A 78 0.59 5.04 -4.14
N VAL A 79 1.48 4.57 -3.27
CA VAL A 79 2.35 5.43 -2.46
C VAL A 79 3.32 6.23 -3.33
N ILE A 80 3.95 5.58 -4.32
CA ILE A 80 4.91 6.22 -5.23
C ILE A 80 4.23 7.35 -6.01
N LEU A 81 3.16 7.03 -6.73
CA LEU A 81 2.52 7.98 -7.64
C LEU A 81 1.81 9.09 -6.88
N SER A 82 0.94 8.74 -5.92
CA SER A 82 0.21 9.74 -5.16
C SER A 82 1.11 10.55 -4.22
N GLY A 83 2.13 9.92 -3.63
CA GLY A 83 3.08 10.60 -2.78
C GLY A 83 3.95 11.57 -3.57
N TYR A 84 4.46 11.15 -4.74
CA TYR A 84 5.24 12.03 -5.61
C TYR A 84 4.43 13.24 -6.07
N GLU A 85 3.19 13.03 -6.53
CA GLU A 85 2.30 14.12 -6.97
C GLU A 85 1.96 15.10 -5.85
N ASN A 86 1.73 14.60 -4.64
CA ASN A 86 1.34 15.45 -3.50
C ASN A 86 2.52 16.21 -2.89
N PHE A 87 3.72 15.64 -2.86
CA PHE A 87 4.84 16.18 -2.10
C PHE A 87 5.99 16.72 -2.97
N VAL A 88 6.16 16.24 -4.20
CA VAL A 88 7.28 16.65 -5.06
C VAL A 88 6.81 17.50 -6.23
N SER A 89 6.09 16.92 -7.17
CA SER A 89 5.64 17.62 -8.38
C SER A 89 4.52 16.85 -9.06
N LYS A 90 3.66 17.58 -9.78
CA LYS A 90 2.66 16.94 -10.64
C LYS A 90 3.36 16.16 -11.75
N ILE A 91 2.89 14.95 -12.00
CA ILE A 91 3.38 14.12 -13.12
C ILE A 91 2.65 14.59 -14.37
N ASP A 92 3.39 15.17 -15.31
CA ASP A 92 2.83 15.67 -16.58
C ASP A 92 2.69 14.51 -17.58
N THR A 93 1.63 13.73 -17.39
CA THR A 93 1.23 12.64 -18.28
C THR A 93 -0.10 12.95 -18.97
N ALA A 94 -0.44 14.23 -19.10
CA ALA A 94 -1.75 14.68 -19.62
C ALA A 94 -2.08 14.18 -21.03
N SER A 95 -1.08 13.69 -21.78
CA SER A 95 -1.23 13.18 -23.16
C SER A 95 -1.23 11.65 -23.27
N HIS A 96 -1.11 10.90 -22.19
CA HIS A 96 -1.14 9.43 -22.23
C HIS A 96 -2.55 8.89 -22.01
N GLU A 97 -3.08 8.13 -23.00
CA GLU A 97 -4.39 7.46 -22.94
C GLU A 97 -4.50 6.45 -21.77
N ASP A 98 -3.39 5.90 -21.31
CA ASP A 98 -3.31 4.88 -20.25
C ASP A 98 -3.19 5.47 -18.82
N ARG A 99 -3.48 6.78 -18.65
CA ARG A 99 -3.43 7.39 -17.32
C ARG A 99 -4.55 6.83 -16.44
N PRO A 100 -4.24 6.22 -15.28
CA PRO A 100 -5.28 5.77 -14.36
C PRO A 100 -6.16 6.93 -13.90
N ASP A 101 -7.49 6.77 -13.91
CA ASP A 101 -8.47 7.81 -13.55
C ASP A 101 -8.28 8.40 -12.15
N TRP A 102 -7.66 7.64 -11.25
CA TRP A 102 -7.38 8.07 -9.88
C TRP A 102 -6.14 8.98 -9.77
N MET A 103 -5.28 9.03 -10.80
CA MET A 103 -4.04 9.81 -10.79
C MET A 103 -4.35 11.31 -10.91
N GLY A 104 -3.82 12.13 -10.01
CA GLY A 104 -4.09 13.57 -9.94
C GLY A 104 -5.41 13.96 -9.26
N THR A 105 -6.26 13.00 -8.90
CA THR A 105 -7.53 13.23 -8.18
C THR A 105 -7.47 12.77 -6.71
N VAL A 106 -6.41 12.04 -6.33
CA VAL A 106 -6.28 11.50 -4.98
C VAL A 106 -5.79 12.60 -4.05
N ASP A 107 -6.70 13.13 -3.25
CA ASP A 107 -6.34 13.96 -2.11
C ASP A 107 -5.67 13.11 -1.02
N PHE A 108 -5.08 13.76 -0.04
CA PHE A 108 -4.39 13.10 1.06
C PHE A 108 -5.32 12.19 1.89
N SER A 109 -6.61 12.49 1.95
CA SER A 109 -7.62 11.68 2.63
C SER A 109 -7.91 10.39 1.86
N GLY A 110 -8.12 10.49 0.54
CA GLY A 110 -8.33 9.33 -0.33
C GLY A 110 -7.11 8.39 -0.35
N LEU A 111 -5.89 8.92 -0.28
CA LEU A 111 -4.68 8.13 -0.17
C LEU A 111 -4.67 7.31 1.13
N LYS A 112 -4.94 7.93 2.29
CA LYS A 112 -5.00 7.23 3.59
C LYS A 112 -5.97 6.06 3.56
N MET A 113 -7.16 6.25 2.99
CA MET A 113 -8.17 5.20 2.90
C MET A 113 -7.70 4.01 2.04
N LYS A 114 -7.06 4.28 0.90
CA LYS A 114 -6.49 3.21 0.05
C LYS A 114 -5.37 2.45 0.75
N LEU A 115 -4.49 3.15 1.48
CA LEU A 115 -3.42 2.54 2.27
C LEU A 115 -3.98 1.59 3.34
N ILE A 116 -4.94 2.06 4.13
CA ILE A 116 -5.58 1.25 5.19
C ILE A 116 -6.30 0.04 4.59
N ALA A 117 -7.08 0.22 3.52
CA ALA A 117 -7.76 -0.89 2.86
C ALA A 117 -6.77 -1.97 2.39
N SER A 118 -5.62 -1.57 1.83
CA SER A 118 -4.56 -2.50 1.41
C SER A 118 -3.94 -3.23 2.60
N ILE A 119 -3.66 -2.53 3.70
CA ILE A 119 -3.09 -3.13 4.92
C ILE A 119 -4.07 -4.14 5.54
N VAL A 120 -5.36 -3.80 5.59
CA VAL A 120 -6.42 -4.71 6.06
C VAL A 120 -6.50 -5.95 5.18
N ALA A 121 -6.45 -5.80 3.85
CA ALA A 121 -6.47 -6.93 2.92
C ALA A 121 -5.24 -7.83 3.09
N ILE A 122 -4.03 -7.27 3.17
CA ILE A 122 -2.78 -8.03 3.39
C ILE A 122 -2.85 -8.79 4.73
N SER A 123 -3.28 -8.14 5.80
CA SER A 123 -3.38 -8.79 7.12
C SER A 123 -4.46 -9.88 7.16
N ALA A 124 -5.56 -9.73 6.40
CA ALA A 124 -6.59 -10.77 6.26
C ALA A 124 -6.05 -12.01 5.53
N ILE A 125 -5.27 -11.83 4.45
CA ILE A 125 -4.64 -12.93 3.73
C ILE A 125 -3.61 -13.64 4.60
N ALA A 126 -2.79 -12.91 5.37
CA ALA A 126 -1.85 -13.49 6.31
C ALA A 126 -2.54 -14.36 7.37
N LEU A 127 -3.68 -13.88 7.90
CA LEU A 127 -4.52 -14.64 8.84
C LEU A 127 -5.12 -15.88 8.19
N LEU A 128 -5.64 -15.77 6.97
CA LEU A 128 -6.19 -16.90 6.21
C LEU A 128 -5.13 -17.97 5.93
N LYS A 129 -3.92 -17.58 5.51
CA LYS A 129 -2.79 -18.50 5.33
C LYS A 129 -2.43 -19.23 6.63
N ALA A 130 -2.40 -18.52 7.75
CA ALA A 130 -2.14 -19.12 9.05
C ALA A 130 -3.24 -20.13 9.42
N PHE A 131 -4.49 -19.82 9.15
CA PHE A 131 -5.63 -20.71 9.38
C PHE A 131 -5.54 -21.99 8.51
N LEU A 132 -5.29 -21.85 7.22
CA LEU A 132 -5.16 -23.02 6.31
C LEU A 132 -4.05 -23.97 6.75
N LYS A 133 -2.89 -23.43 7.19
CA LYS A 133 -1.79 -24.24 7.73
C LYS A 133 -2.17 -25.02 9.00
N LEU A 134 -3.14 -24.53 9.77
CA LEU A 134 -3.61 -25.24 10.96
C LEU A 134 -4.52 -26.44 10.63
N THR A 135 -5.08 -26.48 9.41
CA THR A 135 -5.89 -27.62 8.95
C THR A 135 -5.05 -28.77 8.40
N GLU A 136 -3.74 -28.57 8.23
CA GLU A 136 -2.82 -29.63 7.78
C GLU A 136 -2.60 -30.66 8.90
N PRO A 137 -2.68 -31.98 8.59
CA PRO A 137 -2.48 -33.04 9.57
C PRO A 137 -1.06 -33.01 10.17
N GLY A 138 -0.97 -33.01 11.50
CA GLY A 138 0.31 -33.09 12.22
C GLY A 138 0.95 -31.75 12.58
N ILE A 139 0.33 -30.63 12.23
CA ILE A 139 0.80 -29.32 12.68
C ILE A 139 0.22 -28.99 14.06
N ALA A 140 1.10 -28.71 15.02
CA ALA A 140 0.69 -28.24 16.34
C ALA A 140 0.14 -26.82 16.28
N LEU A 141 -0.99 -26.58 16.95
CA LEU A 141 -1.60 -25.26 17.04
C LEU A 141 -0.71 -24.29 17.81
N ASP A 142 -0.13 -23.30 17.14
CA ASP A 142 0.54 -22.16 17.77
C ASP A 142 -0.51 -21.11 18.17
N GLN A 143 -1.21 -21.36 19.29
CA GLN A 143 -2.25 -20.48 19.79
C GLN A 143 -1.79 -19.04 20.03
N PRO A 144 -0.61 -18.77 20.63
CA PRO A 144 -0.11 -17.41 20.81
C PRO A 144 0.07 -16.67 19.50
N ARG A 145 0.63 -17.32 18.48
CA ARG A 145 0.83 -16.71 17.15
C ARG A 145 -0.48 -16.37 16.48
N LEU A 146 -1.44 -17.30 16.50
CA LEU A 146 -2.76 -17.07 15.90
C LEU A 146 -3.50 -15.94 16.62
N PHE A 147 -3.46 -15.91 17.94
CA PHE A 147 -4.06 -14.86 18.75
C PHE A 147 -3.53 -13.47 18.33
N TRP A 148 -2.20 -13.32 18.23
CA TRP A 148 -1.60 -12.04 17.84
C TRP A 148 -1.92 -11.65 16.40
N LEU A 149 -2.00 -12.60 15.46
CA LEU A 149 -2.44 -12.31 14.09
C LEU A 149 -3.86 -11.76 14.05
N VAL A 150 -4.78 -12.34 14.83
CA VAL A 150 -6.16 -11.84 14.95
C VAL A 150 -6.18 -10.45 15.58
N VAL A 151 -5.44 -10.24 16.68
CA VAL A 151 -5.39 -8.93 17.35
C VAL A 151 -4.86 -7.84 16.43
N VAL A 152 -3.77 -8.11 15.72
CA VAL A 152 -3.19 -7.15 14.77
C VAL A 152 -4.15 -6.86 13.61
N HIS A 153 -4.78 -7.89 13.03
CA HIS A 153 -5.77 -7.71 11.97
C HIS A 153 -6.94 -6.85 12.45
N LEU A 154 -7.53 -7.17 13.59
CA LEU A 154 -8.63 -6.38 14.16
C LEU A 154 -8.21 -4.94 14.47
N SER A 155 -6.99 -4.71 14.92
CA SER A 155 -6.46 -3.36 15.15
C SER A 155 -6.42 -2.54 13.86
N PHE A 156 -6.03 -3.14 12.74
CA PHE A 156 -6.06 -2.47 11.43
C PHE A 156 -7.49 -2.20 10.96
N VAL A 157 -8.41 -3.16 11.13
CA VAL A 157 -9.84 -2.97 10.79
C VAL A 157 -10.43 -1.82 11.60
N VAL A 158 -10.23 -1.81 12.91
CA VAL A 158 -10.71 -0.73 13.80
C VAL A 158 -10.12 0.61 13.40
N SER A 159 -8.81 0.67 13.14
CA SER A 159 -8.15 1.90 12.66
C SER A 159 -8.75 2.39 11.35
N GLY A 160 -9.05 1.49 10.42
CA GLY A 160 -9.71 1.81 9.15
C GLY A 160 -11.10 2.39 9.35
N VAL A 161 -11.91 1.79 10.21
CA VAL A 161 -13.26 2.26 10.54
C VAL A 161 -13.20 3.65 11.20
N LEU A 162 -12.28 3.86 12.14
CA LEU A 162 -12.10 5.16 12.81
C LEU A 162 -11.67 6.26 11.83
N LEU A 163 -10.78 5.96 10.89
CA LEU A 163 -10.37 6.92 9.86
C LEU A 163 -11.53 7.25 8.92
N ALA A 164 -12.30 6.25 8.47
CA ALA A 164 -13.47 6.47 7.63
C ALA A 164 -14.53 7.32 8.36
N LEU A 165 -14.74 7.06 9.66
CA LEU A 165 -15.65 7.84 10.49
C LEU A 165 -15.17 9.30 10.64
N MET A 166 -13.86 9.51 10.85
CA MET A 166 -13.27 10.84 10.95
C MET A 166 -13.45 11.62 9.65
N ASP A 167 -13.21 10.99 8.50
CA ASP A 167 -13.40 11.63 7.19
C ASP A 167 -14.87 11.96 6.92
N TRP A 168 -15.78 11.09 7.30
CA TRP A 168 -17.22 11.33 7.21
C TRP A 168 -17.67 12.52 8.09
N LEU A 169 -17.18 12.60 9.34
CA LEU A 169 -17.46 13.72 10.23
C LEU A 169 -16.92 15.03 9.66
N ASN A 170 -15.68 15.03 9.16
CA ASN A 170 -15.06 16.20 8.56
C ASN A 170 -15.81 16.68 7.30
N SER A 171 -16.35 15.77 6.50
CA SER A 171 -17.15 16.13 5.32
C SER A 171 -18.45 16.82 5.71
N LYS A 172 -19.10 16.41 6.81
CA LYS A 172 -20.31 17.06 7.31
C LYS A 172 -20.04 18.45 7.87
N VAL A 173 -18.94 18.64 8.59
CA VAL A 173 -18.56 19.96 9.13
C VAL A 173 -18.26 20.98 8.03
N LYS A 174 -17.75 20.53 6.87
CA LYS A 174 -17.50 21.43 5.71
C LYS A 174 -18.75 21.75 4.90
N ALA A 175 -19.82 20.99 5.04
CA ALA A 175 -21.06 21.16 4.31
C ALA A 175 -22.13 21.99 5.07
N GLY A 176 -21.92 22.32 6.35
CA GLY A 176 -22.76 23.20 7.19
C GLY A 176 -22.04 24.52 7.48
#